data_b9b4e5e2b591e9b2dd201118c5446329
#
_entry.id   b9b4e5e2b591e9b2dd201118c5446329
#
_cell.length_a   1.000
_cell.length_b   1.000
_cell.length_c   1.000
_cell.angle_alpha   90.00
_cell.angle_beta   90.00
_cell.angle_gamma   90.00
#
_symmetry.space_group_name_H-M   'P 1'
#
loop_
_entity.id
_entity.type
_entity.pdbx_description
1 polymer ?
#
loop_
_entity_poly.entity_id
_entity_poly.type
_entity_poly.pdbx_seq_one_letter_code
_entity_poly.pdbx_strand_id
1 'polypeptide(L)'
;MKMQPEASWIEKMAQGIGLIPDLTESETPKSEMREPGPLSSYPPPEQWDDWEEYEATEWAQKKKKRYSIIPTSCFNCESGCGLLSYVDKETGKVRKFEGNPYHPGSRGRNCAKGPATINQIEDKERILYPMKRVGKRGEGKWERVSWESVLEDISSRIRSALEEGRNNEVAYHVGRPGHEGYMDRILQAWGVDGHNSHTNICSAGARFGYAIWDGVDRTSPDFANADFILLISAHLESGHYFNPHAQRIIEGKNNGCLLYTSDA
;
A
#
# COMPACT_ATOMS: atom_id res chain seq x y z
N MET A 1 -30.38 13.53 35.61
CA MET A 1 -31.02 12.25 35.26
C MET A 1 -32.11 12.57 34.23
N LYS A 2 -31.85 12.40 32.94
CA LYS A 2 -32.86 12.61 31.90
C LYS A 2 -33.64 11.29 31.81
N MET A 3 -34.93 11.34 32.16
CA MET A 3 -35.86 10.23 31.95
C MET A 3 -35.94 9.95 30.44
N GLN A 4 -35.65 8.73 30.04
CA GLN A 4 -35.92 8.29 28.67
C GLN A 4 -37.43 8.26 28.46
N PRO A 5 -37.94 8.70 27.32
CA PRO A 5 -39.36 8.62 27.01
C PRO A 5 -39.80 7.14 27.01
N GLU A 6 -40.93 6.85 27.65
CA GLU A 6 -41.51 5.50 27.59
C GLU A 6 -41.81 5.13 26.14
N ALA A 7 -41.46 3.86 25.77
CA ALA A 7 -41.71 3.33 24.45
C ALA A 7 -43.22 3.44 24.09
N SER A 8 -43.53 3.90 22.90
CA SER A 8 -44.88 4.01 22.39
C SER A 8 -45.57 2.64 22.34
N TRP A 9 -46.91 2.61 22.37
CA TRP A 9 -47.65 1.35 22.26
C TRP A 9 -47.35 0.59 20.96
N ILE A 10 -47.03 1.32 19.88
CA ILE A 10 -46.61 0.74 18.58
C ILE A 10 -45.24 0.01 18.70
N GLU A 11 -44.30 0.61 19.41
CA GLU A 11 -43.00 0.01 19.67
C GLU A 11 -43.12 -1.26 20.54
N LYS A 12 -43.96 -1.21 21.58
CA LYS A 12 -44.25 -2.37 22.42
C LYS A 12 -44.91 -3.50 21.63
N MET A 13 -45.81 -3.18 20.69
CA MET A 13 -46.45 -4.17 19.83
C MET A 13 -45.43 -4.73 18.80
N ALA A 14 -44.57 -3.94 18.22
CA ALA A 14 -43.55 -4.35 17.29
C ALA A 14 -42.47 -5.25 17.96
N GLN A 15 -42.16 -4.97 19.24
CA GLN A 15 -41.30 -5.84 20.07
C GLN A 15 -41.96 -7.19 20.34
N GLY A 16 -43.28 -7.19 20.71
CA GLY A 16 -44.02 -8.40 20.99
C GLY A 16 -44.18 -9.39 19.83
N ILE A 17 -44.08 -8.90 18.58
CA ILE A 17 -44.09 -9.72 17.36
C ILE A 17 -42.68 -9.93 16.75
N GLY A 18 -41.64 -9.51 17.46
CA GLY A 18 -40.27 -9.73 17.03
C GLY A 18 -39.78 -8.87 15.84
N LEU A 19 -40.51 -7.82 15.45
CA LEU A 19 -40.11 -6.90 14.39
C LEU A 19 -39.03 -5.90 14.84
N ILE A 20 -38.98 -5.62 16.14
CA ILE A 20 -37.96 -4.79 16.76
C ILE A 20 -37.40 -5.56 17.95
N PRO A 21 -36.07 -5.66 18.13
CA PRO A 21 -35.51 -6.32 19.30
C PRO A 21 -35.91 -5.57 20.57
N ASP A 22 -36.29 -6.30 21.60
CA ASP A 22 -36.53 -5.74 22.91
C ASP A 22 -35.20 -5.30 23.52
N LEU A 23 -34.95 -4.01 23.47
CA LEU A 23 -33.71 -3.41 24.01
C LEU A 23 -33.81 -3.14 25.52
N THR A 24 -34.99 -3.41 26.15
CA THR A 24 -35.20 -3.12 27.58
C THR A 24 -34.69 -4.25 28.47
N GLU A 25 -34.50 -5.47 27.96
CA GLU A 25 -33.94 -6.60 28.68
C GLU A 25 -32.58 -7.07 28.22
N SER A 26 -31.96 -6.42 27.22
CA SER A 26 -30.53 -6.66 27.02
C SER A 26 -29.81 -5.99 28.19
N GLU A 27 -29.47 -6.77 29.20
CA GLU A 27 -28.23 -6.54 29.90
C GLU A 27 -27.17 -6.59 28.80
N THR A 28 -26.97 -5.44 28.11
CA THR A 28 -25.72 -5.23 27.38
C THR A 28 -24.67 -5.60 28.42
N PRO A 29 -23.86 -6.65 28.20
CA PRO A 29 -22.77 -6.93 29.12
C PRO A 29 -22.08 -5.59 29.25
N LYS A 30 -22.03 -5.03 30.48
CA LYS A 30 -21.23 -3.84 30.74
C LYS A 30 -19.87 -4.26 30.26
N SER A 31 -19.50 -3.81 29.03
CA SER A 31 -18.15 -4.05 28.56
C SER A 31 -17.31 -3.41 29.65
N GLU A 32 -16.66 -4.23 30.44
CA GLU A 32 -15.62 -3.75 31.30
C GLU A 32 -14.78 -2.89 30.38
N MET A 33 -14.74 -1.59 30.65
CA MET A 33 -13.92 -0.68 29.87
C MET A 33 -12.52 -1.22 29.99
N ARG A 34 -12.07 -1.91 28.95
CA ARG A 34 -10.70 -2.35 28.90
C ARG A 34 -9.85 -1.09 29.06
N GLU A 35 -8.88 -1.16 29.96
CA GLU A 35 -7.81 -0.17 30.02
C GLU A 35 -7.41 0.19 28.59
N PRO A 36 -7.27 1.49 28.24
CA PRO A 36 -6.91 1.88 26.91
C PRO A 36 -5.57 1.26 26.54
N GLY A 37 -5.63 0.15 25.84
CA GLY A 37 -4.51 -0.58 25.29
C GLY A 37 -4.51 -0.47 23.78
N PRO A 38 -3.45 -0.89 23.11
CA PRO A 38 -3.43 -0.93 21.65
C PRO A 38 -4.59 -1.79 21.16
N LEU A 39 -5.38 -1.25 20.21
CA LEU A 39 -6.55 -1.93 19.61
C LEU A 39 -6.17 -3.20 18.85
N SER A 40 -4.89 -3.37 18.51
CA SER A 40 -4.35 -4.57 17.88
C SER A 40 -3.01 -4.92 18.52
N SER A 41 -2.81 -6.21 18.80
CA SER A 41 -1.50 -6.73 19.13
C SER A 41 -0.84 -7.23 17.84
N TYR A 42 0.31 -6.65 17.53
CA TYR A 42 1.16 -7.19 16.46
C TYR A 42 2.09 -8.25 17.03
N PRO A 43 2.49 -9.23 16.20
CA PRO A 43 3.52 -10.19 16.62
C PRO A 43 4.79 -9.45 17.01
N PRO A 44 5.33 -9.70 18.20
CA PRO A 44 6.60 -9.09 18.61
C PRO A 44 7.74 -9.64 17.74
N PRO A 45 8.78 -8.84 17.44
CA PRO A 45 9.87 -9.24 16.55
C PRO A 45 10.55 -10.55 16.94
N GLU A 46 10.62 -10.85 18.22
CA GLU A 46 11.23 -12.07 18.77
C GLU A 46 10.46 -13.35 18.38
N GLN A 47 9.20 -13.20 17.97
CA GLN A 47 8.32 -14.31 17.55
C GLN A 47 8.11 -14.37 16.04
N TRP A 48 8.77 -13.52 15.24
CA TRP A 48 8.56 -13.48 13.80
C TRP A 48 9.02 -14.75 13.08
N ASP A 49 9.96 -15.48 13.64
CA ASP A 49 10.39 -16.74 13.06
C ASP A 49 9.38 -17.86 13.22
N ASP A 50 8.50 -17.78 14.22
CA ASP A 50 7.54 -18.82 14.53
C ASP A 50 6.30 -18.28 15.24
N TRP A 51 5.48 -17.59 14.48
CA TRP A 51 4.22 -17.01 14.96
C TRP A 51 3.05 -17.97 14.78
N GLU A 52 2.20 -18.12 15.78
CA GLU A 52 1.01 -18.98 15.74
C GLU A 52 -0.26 -18.15 15.82
N GLU A 53 -1.20 -18.41 14.91
CA GLU A 53 -2.54 -17.83 14.89
C GLU A 53 -3.61 -18.89 14.63
N TYR A 54 -4.84 -18.58 15.03
CA TYR A 54 -6.01 -19.33 14.56
C TYR A 54 -6.40 -18.87 13.15
N GLU A 55 -6.59 -19.82 12.24
CA GLU A 55 -7.04 -19.50 10.89
C GLU A 55 -8.50 -19.06 10.90
N ALA A 56 -8.79 -17.85 10.40
CA ALA A 56 -10.12 -17.28 10.41
C ALA A 56 -11.11 -18.04 9.53
N THR A 57 -10.64 -18.66 8.45
CA THR A 57 -11.46 -19.48 7.55
C THR A 57 -11.89 -20.81 8.17
N GLU A 58 -11.19 -21.25 9.22
CA GLU A 58 -11.47 -22.47 9.96
C GLU A 58 -12.10 -22.17 11.33
N TRP A 59 -12.77 -21.05 11.43
CA TRP A 59 -13.31 -20.49 12.68
C TRP A 59 -13.99 -21.51 13.61
N ALA A 60 -14.83 -22.39 13.09
CA ALA A 60 -15.52 -23.38 13.92
C ALA A 60 -14.58 -24.44 14.50
N GLN A 61 -13.46 -24.74 13.83
CA GLN A 61 -12.52 -25.80 14.20
C GLN A 61 -11.31 -25.29 14.99
N LYS A 62 -11.14 -23.97 15.11
CA LYS A 62 -10.00 -23.33 15.78
C LYS A 62 -8.66 -23.91 15.35
N LYS A 63 -8.49 -24.12 14.06
CA LYS A 63 -7.25 -24.63 13.49
C LYS A 63 -6.13 -23.63 13.63
N LYS A 64 -5.03 -24.05 14.21
CA LYS A 64 -3.84 -23.22 14.35
C LYS A 64 -2.98 -23.29 13.09
N LYS A 65 -2.38 -22.16 12.74
CA LYS A 65 -1.42 -22.01 11.66
C LYS A 65 -0.13 -21.36 12.17
N ARG A 66 1.00 -21.83 11.66
CA ARG A 66 2.32 -21.30 12.00
C ARG A 66 2.88 -20.52 10.82
N TYR A 67 3.42 -19.36 11.12
CA TYR A 67 3.96 -18.44 10.12
C TYR A 67 5.40 -18.05 10.44
N SER A 68 6.19 -17.86 9.37
CA SER A 68 7.34 -16.97 9.42
C SER A 68 6.88 -15.60 8.99
N ILE A 69 7.15 -14.58 9.80
CA ILE A 69 6.79 -13.19 9.50
C ILE A 69 8.01 -12.48 8.95
N ILE A 70 7.89 -11.97 7.74
CA ILE A 70 8.99 -11.32 7.01
C ILE A 70 8.63 -9.85 6.80
N PRO A 71 9.40 -8.90 7.38
CA PRO A 71 9.18 -7.50 7.12
C PRO A 71 9.52 -7.17 5.66
N THR A 72 8.64 -6.38 5.04
CA THR A 72 8.79 -5.96 3.65
C THR A 72 8.21 -4.56 3.46
N SER A 73 8.32 -4.03 2.26
CA SER A 73 7.76 -2.72 1.89
C SER A 73 6.71 -2.87 0.81
N CYS A 74 5.64 -2.10 0.95
CA CYS A 74 4.63 -1.96 -0.09
C CYS A 74 5.18 -1.14 -1.26
N PHE A 75 5.03 -1.63 -2.49
CA PHE A 75 5.48 -0.95 -3.71
C PHE A 75 4.33 -0.38 -4.56
N ASN A 76 3.09 -0.43 -4.08
CA ASN A 76 1.93 0.03 -4.84
C ASN A 76 1.89 1.56 -5.04
N CYS A 77 2.61 2.32 -4.25
CA CYS A 77 2.80 3.77 -4.41
C CYS A 77 4.06 4.24 -3.66
N GLU A 78 4.42 5.51 -3.85
CA GLU A 78 5.62 6.11 -3.25
C GLU A 78 5.60 6.21 -1.72
N SER A 79 4.46 5.94 -1.06
CA SER A 79 4.40 5.93 0.41
C SER A 79 5.35 4.89 1.03
N GLY A 80 5.67 3.83 0.30
CA GLY A 80 6.62 2.81 0.77
C GLY A 80 6.27 2.25 2.14
N CYS A 81 4.97 2.08 2.45
CA CYS A 81 4.53 1.61 3.76
C CYS A 81 5.18 0.27 4.11
N GLY A 82 5.66 0.14 5.34
CA GLY A 82 6.16 -1.12 5.86
C GLY A 82 5.04 -2.14 6.04
N LEU A 83 5.28 -3.36 5.59
CA LEU A 83 4.37 -4.48 5.73
C LEU A 83 5.05 -5.64 6.46
N LEU A 84 4.25 -6.48 7.07
CA LEU A 84 4.61 -7.80 7.57
C LEU A 84 3.97 -8.84 6.65
N SER A 85 4.79 -9.67 6.02
CA SER A 85 4.37 -10.78 5.17
C SER A 85 4.30 -12.05 6.01
N TYR A 86 3.13 -12.66 6.09
CA TYR A 86 2.91 -13.92 6.81
C TYR A 86 3.07 -15.10 5.86
N VAL A 87 4.18 -15.80 5.98
CA VAL A 87 4.51 -16.97 5.18
C VAL A 87 4.16 -18.23 5.95
N ASP A 88 3.21 -18.98 5.44
CA ASP A 88 2.78 -20.26 6.03
C ASP A 88 3.94 -21.26 6.00
N LYS A 89 4.33 -21.78 7.17
CA LYS A 89 5.46 -22.70 7.30
C LYS A 89 5.24 -24.08 6.69
N GLU A 90 3.99 -24.51 6.55
CA GLU A 90 3.67 -25.81 5.95
C GLU A 90 3.74 -25.74 4.42
N THR A 91 3.28 -24.63 3.84
CA THR A 91 3.13 -24.50 2.39
C THR A 91 4.17 -23.61 1.72
N GLY A 92 4.88 -22.80 2.50
CA GLY A 92 5.81 -21.78 1.99
C GLY A 92 5.11 -20.62 1.27
N LYS A 93 3.79 -20.51 1.36
CA LYS A 93 3.02 -19.47 0.66
C LYS A 93 2.77 -18.26 1.56
N VAL A 94 2.79 -17.08 0.96
CA VAL A 94 2.30 -15.87 1.61
C VAL A 94 0.79 -15.97 1.77
N ARG A 95 0.29 -15.75 2.98
CA ARG A 95 -1.15 -15.87 3.30
C ARG A 95 -1.83 -14.54 3.53
N LYS A 96 -1.10 -13.57 4.08
CA LYS A 96 -1.61 -12.21 4.30
C LYS A 96 -0.48 -11.20 4.43
N PHE A 97 -0.83 -9.93 4.29
CA PHE A 97 0.00 -8.79 4.66
C PHE A 97 -0.70 -7.91 5.67
N GLU A 98 0.05 -7.44 6.65
CA GLU A 98 -0.40 -6.45 7.63
C GLU A 98 0.60 -5.29 7.69
N GLY A 99 0.18 -4.15 8.25
CA GLY A 99 1.10 -3.03 8.45
C GLY A 99 2.17 -3.36 9.48
N ASN A 100 3.40 -2.97 9.20
CA ASN A 100 4.53 -3.14 10.11
C ASN A 100 4.56 -2.00 11.14
N PRO A 101 4.30 -2.24 12.43
CA PRO A 101 4.29 -1.20 13.46
C PRO A 101 5.68 -0.60 13.72
N TYR A 102 6.74 -1.34 13.40
CA TYR A 102 8.13 -0.91 13.58
C TYR A 102 8.66 -0.08 12.39
N HIS A 103 7.88 0.05 11.33
CA HIS A 103 8.26 0.91 10.21
C HIS A 103 8.09 2.39 10.58
N PRO A 104 9.14 3.22 10.53
CA PRO A 104 9.11 4.58 11.09
C PRO A 104 8.12 5.50 10.37
N GLY A 105 7.91 5.32 9.06
CA GLY A 105 7.02 6.13 8.26
C GLY A 105 5.54 5.79 8.47
N SER A 106 5.18 4.52 8.32
CA SER A 106 3.78 4.08 8.34
C SER A 106 3.26 3.62 9.70
N ARG A 107 4.15 3.24 10.64
CA ARG A 107 3.80 2.86 12.01
C ARG A 107 2.65 1.86 12.11
N GLY A 108 2.70 0.79 11.32
CA GLY A 108 1.70 -0.26 11.29
C GLY A 108 0.44 0.07 10.47
N ARG A 109 0.35 1.25 9.90
CA ARG A 109 -0.83 1.68 9.14
C ARG A 109 -0.52 1.71 7.65
N ASN A 110 -1.47 1.22 6.87
CA ASN A 110 -1.41 1.18 5.41
C ASN A 110 -2.84 1.26 4.85
N CYS A 111 -2.97 1.64 3.59
CA CYS A 111 -4.25 1.57 2.91
C CYS A 111 -4.54 0.14 2.42
N ALA A 112 -5.74 -0.10 1.92
CA ALA A 112 -6.17 -1.41 1.45
C ALA A 112 -5.29 -2.02 0.33
N LYS A 113 -4.55 -1.19 -0.43
CA LYS A 113 -3.65 -1.68 -1.49
C LYS A 113 -2.52 -2.56 -0.96
N GLY A 114 -2.01 -2.26 0.26
CA GLY A 114 -0.96 -3.07 0.88
C GLY A 114 -1.38 -4.54 1.07
N PRO A 115 -2.41 -4.81 1.87
CA PRO A 115 -2.94 -6.17 2.05
C PRO A 115 -3.40 -6.82 0.74
N ALA A 116 -4.00 -6.05 -0.17
CA ALA A 116 -4.46 -6.56 -1.48
C ALA A 116 -3.33 -7.05 -2.40
N THR A 117 -2.06 -6.79 -2.07
CA THR A 117 -0.91 -7.33 -2.81
C THR A 117 -0.92 -8.86 -2.92
N ILE A 118 -1.58 -9.55 -1.98
CA ILE A 118 -1.76 -11.00 -2.04
C ILE A 118 -2.45 -11.44 -3.35
N ASN A 119 -3.40 -10.66 -3.84
CA ASN A 119 -4.12 -10.96 -5.08
C ASN A 119 -3.19 -10.93 -6.30
N GLN A 120 -2.18 -10.05 -6.30
CA GLN A 120 -1.18 -9.98 -7.37
C GLN A 120 -0.22 -11.19 -7.33
N ILE A 121 0.07 -11.71 -6.15
CA ILE A 121 0.96 -12.88 -6.00
C ILE A 121 0.26 -14.14 -6.49
N GLU A 122 -1.03 -14.29 -6.19
CA GLU A 122 -1.82 -15.48 -6.49
C GLU A 122 -2.57 -15.40 -7.83
N ASP A 123 -2.42 -14.30 -8.56
CA ASP A 123 -3.07 -14.12 -9.86
C ASP A 123 -2.60 -15.19 -10.86
N LYS A 124 -3.57 -15.92 -11.40
CA LYS A 124 -3.32 -16.99 -12.37
C LYS A 124 -2.80 -16.46 -13.72
N GLU A 125 -3.10 -15.20 -14.02
CA GLU A 125 -2.66 -14.54 -15.26
C GLU A 125 -1.32 -13.83 -15.09
N ARG A 126 -0.71 -13.91 -13.90
CA ARG A 126 0.59 -13.33 -13.64
C ARG A 126 1.65 -13.92 -14.58
N ILE A 127 2.38 -13.04 -15.26
CA ILE A 127 3.50 -13.44 -16.13
C ILE A 127 4.66 -13.93 -15.26
N LEU A 128 4.98 -15.23 -15.35
CA LEU A 128 6.02 -15.87 -14.56
C LEU A 128 7.31 -16.15 -15.36
N TYR A 129 7.25 -16.00 -16.67
CA TYR A 129 8.34 -16.33 -17.59
C TYR A 129 8.46 -15.25 -18.67
N PRO A 130 9.65 -15.08 -19.28
CA PRO A 130 9.80 -14.21 -20.42
C PRO A 130 8.89 -14.63 -21.58
N MET A 131 8.26 -13.64 -22.21
CA MET A 131 7.33 -13.84 -23.30
C MET A 131 7.79 -13.04 -24.53
N LYS A 132 7.87 -13.69 -25.67
CA LYS A 132 8.17 -13.06 -26.96
C LYS A 132 6.92 -12.98 -27.81
N ARG A 133 6.67 -11.81 -28.41
CA ARG A 133 5.54 -11.65 -29.34
C ARG A 133 5.84 -12.35 -30.65
N VAL A 134 4.92 -13.20 -31.10
CA VAL A 134 5.00 -13.95 -32.36
C VAL A 134 4.00 -13.49 -33.42
N GLY A 135 3.04 -12.64 -33.04
CA GLY A 135 2.06 -12.04 -33.94
C GLY A 135 2.36 -10.57 -34.24
N LYS A 136 1.50 -9.95 -35.05
CA LYS A 136 1.52 -8.50 -35.26
C LYS A 136 1.20 -7.76 -33.97
N ARG A 137 1.62 -6.48 -33.92
CA ARG A 137 1.26 -5.60 -32.79
C ARG A 137 -0.27 -5.53 -32.66
N GLY A 138 -0.78 -5.81 -31.45
CA GLY A 138 -2.22 -5.82 -31.15
C GLY A 138 -2.90 -7.19 -31.28
N GLU A 139 -2.26 -8.21 -31.87
CA GLU A 139 -2.86 -9.56 -31.95
C GLU A 139 -2.85 -10.34 -30.64
N GLY A 140 -2.07 -9.93 -29.64
CA GLY A 140 -1.99 -10.60 -28.35
C GLY A 140 -1.36 -11.99 -28.38
N LYS A 141 -0.60 -12.33 -29.43
CA LYS A 141 0.04 -13.64 -29.58
C LYS A 141 1.45 -13.64 -29.03
N TRP A 142 1.68 -14.49 -28.03
CA TRP A 142 2.94 -14.58 -27.30
C TRP A 142 3.37 -16.03 -27.17
N GLU A 143 4.69 -16.26 -27.14
CA GLU A 143 5.27 -17.54 -26.78
C GLU A 143 6.24 -17.38 -25.62
N ARG A 144 6.37 -18.41 -24.80
CA ARG A 144 7.36 -18.47 -23.73
C ARG A 144 8.74 -18.70 -24.33
N VAL A 145 9.73 -17.95 -23.86
CA VAL A 145 11.13 -18.10 -24.22
C VAL A 145 12.01 -18.27 -22.97
N SER A 146 13.23 -18.74 -23.13
CA SER A 146 14.18 -18.83 -22.02
C SER A 146 14.75 -17.46 -21.66
N TRP A 147 15.25 -17.32 -20.42
CA TRP A 147 15.93 -16.10 -19.97
C TRP A 147 17.18 -15.83 -20.82
N GLU A 148 17.95 -16.87 -21.15
CA GLU A 148 19.14 -16.76 -21.99
C GLU A 148 18.80 -16.18 -23.36
N SER A 149 17.75 -16.70 -24.00
CA SER A 149 17.34 -16.25 -25.33
C SER A 149 16.87 -14.79 -25.33
N VAL A 150 16.09 -14.37 -24.31
CA VAL A 150 15.59 -12.99 -24.28
C VAL A 150 16.71 -11.99 -23.92
N LEU A 151 17.62 -12.37 -23.02
CA LEU A 151 18.74 -11.51 -22.65
C LEU A 151 19.72 -11.36 -23.83
N GLU A 152 19.99 -12.41 -24.59
CA GLU A 152 20.81 -12.36 -25.81
C GLU A 152 20.15 -11.46 -26.88
N ASP A 153 18.86 -11.64 -27.15
CA ASP A 153 18.13 -10.83 -28.15
C ASP A 153 18.15 -9.34 -27.76
N ILE A 154 17.89 -9.02 -26.51
CA ILE A 154 17.86 -7.61 -26.03
C ILE A 154 19.28 -7.00 -26.05
N SER A 155 20.26 -7.70 -25.47
CA SER A 155 21.61 -7.18 -25.34
C SER A 155 22.29 -7.01 -26.69
N SER A 156 22.09 -7.93 -27.64
CA SER A 156 22.65 -7.81 -29.00
C SER A 156 22.11 -6.61 -29.76
N ARG A 157 20.81 -6.33 -29.63
CA ARG A 157 20.18 -5.15 -30.28
C ARG A 157 20.68 -3.85 -29.68
N ILE A 158 20.77 -3.76 -28.34
CA ILE A 158 21.32 -2.57 -27.67
C ILE A 158 22.77 -2.37 -28.07
N ARG A 159 23.59 -3.42 -28.02
CA ARG A 159 24.99 -3.36 -28.43
C ARG A 159 25.16 -2.86 -29.85
N SER A 160 24.43 -3.42 -30.81
CA SER A 160 24.46 -2.97 -32.20
C SER A 160 24.13 -1.48 -32.35
N ALA A 161 23.08 -1.01 -31.64
CA ALA A 161 22.73 0.41 -31.66
C ALA A 161 23.85 1.30 -31.12
N LEU A 162 24.49 0.91 -30.00
CA LEU A 162 25.58 1.66 -29.39
C LEU A 162 26.85 1.67 -30.25
N GLU A 163 27.24 0.51 -30.82
CA GLU A 163 28.42 0.36 -31.70
C GLU A 163 28.29 1.14 -33.00
N GLU A 164 27.05 1.29 -33.49
CA GLU A 164 26.72 2.08 -34.69
C GLU A 164 26.48 3.57 -34.39
N GLY A 165 26.65 4.02 -33.16
CA GLY A 165 26.44 5.41 -32.74
C GLY A 165 24.96 5.84 -32.72
N ARG A 166 24.03 4.88 -32.67
CA ARG A 166 22.55 5.12 -32.64
C ARG A 166 22.01 5.11 -31.22
N ASN A 167 22.70 5.74 -30.27
CA ASN A 167 22.33 5.77 -28.85
C ASN A 167 20.91 6.37 -28.64
N ASN A 168 20.49 7.29 -29.50
CA ASN A 168 19.17 7.90 -29.48
C ASN A 168 18.01 6.95 -29.84
N GLU A 169 18.32 5.76 -30.36
CA GLU A 169 17.32 4.70 -30.61
C GLU A 169 17.07 3.81 -29.41
N VAL A 170 17.92 3.91 -28.37
CA VAL A 170 17.77 3.18 -27.12
C VAL A 170 17.00 4.07 -26.13
N ALA A 171 15.79 3.68 -25.81
CA ALA A 171 14.94 4.38 -24.84
C ALA A 171 14.60 3.50 -23.64
N TYR A 172 14.78 4.03 -22.45
CA TYR A 172 14.33 3.42 -21.21
C TYR A 172 13.14 4.19 -20.67
N HIS A 173 12.00 3.51 -20.54
CA HIS A 173 10.80 4.07 -19.96
C HIS A 173 10.42 3.31 -18.71
N VAL A 174 10.26 4.04 -17.61
CA VAL A 174 9.87 3.49 -16.31
C VAL A 174 8.59 4.15 -15.82
N GLY A 175 7.81 3.42 -15.03
CA GLY A 175 6.65 3.97 -14.37
C GLY A 175 7.03 4.87 -13.19
N ARG A 176 6.65 4.49 -12.01
CA ARG A 176 7.06 5.16 -10.78
C ARG A 176 8.48 4.78 -10.40
N PRO A 177 9.31 5.73 -9.94
CA PRO A 177 10.62 5.44 -9.39
C PRO A 177 10.53 4.48 -8.21
N GLY A 178 11.46 3.55 -8.12
CA GLY A 178 11.53 2.60 -7.02
C GLY A 178 12.85 1.85 -6.97
N HIS A 179 13.24 1.21 -8.06
CA HIS A 179 14.42 0.35 -8.10
C HIS A 179 15.36 0.68 -9.26
N GLU A 180 15.26 1.87 -9.84
CA GLU A 180 15.95 2.28 -11.07
C GLU A 180 17.41 2.66 -10.87
N GLY A 181 17.90 2.81 -9.66
CA GLY A 181 19.26 3.32 -9.39
C GLY A 181 20.36 2.57 -10.13
N TYR A 182 20.19 1.27 -10.39
CA TYR A 182 21.12 0.50 -11.21
C TYR A 182 21.00 0.85 -12.69
N MET A 183 19.80 1.08 -13.18
CA MET A 183 19.54 1.42 -14.57
C MET A 183 20.08 2.81 -14.93
N ASP A 184 19.94 3.79 -14.06
CA ASP A 184 20.50 5.12 -14.27
C ASP A 184 22.01 5.07 -14.52
N ARG A 185 22.73 4.26 -13.76
CA ARG A 185 24.18 4.05 -13.97
C ARG A 185 24.49 3.40 -15.31
N ILE A 186 23.70 2.42 -15.71
CA ILE A 186 23.85 1.72 -16.99
C ILE A 186 23.58 2.69 -18.15
N LEU A 187 22.50 3.45 -18.11
CA LEU A 187 22.13 4.41 -19.13
C LEU A 187 23.21 5.51 -19.31
N GLN A 188 23.76 6.00 -18.20
CA GLN A 188 24.87 6.95 -18.23
C GLN A 188 26.12 6.33 -18.85
N ALA A 189 26.46 5.08 -18.50
CA ALA A 189 27.59 4.37 -19.08
C ALA A 189 27.43 4.12 -20.58
N TRP A 190 26.20 3.93 -21.05
CA TRP A 190 25.89 3.77 -22.47
C TRP A 190 25.78 5.08 -23.23
N GLY A 191 25.76 6.22 -22.56
CA GLY A 191 25.55 7.52 -23.19
C GLY A 191 24.16 7.65 -23.84
N VAL A 192 23.13 7.12 -23.18
CA VAL A 192 21.75 7.09 -23.68
C VAL A 192 20.96 8.21 -23.03
N ASP A 193 20.37 9.09 -23.85
CA ASP A 193 19.50 10.20 -23.41
C ASP A 193 18.02 9.80 -23.25
N GLY A 194 17.64 8.66 -23.76
CA GLY A 194 16.25 8.21 -23.86
C GLY A 194 15.65 7.73 -22.53
N HIS A 195 15.93 8.41 -21.42
CA HIS A 195 15.29 8.12 -20.13
C HIS A 195 14.02 8.95 -19.98
N ASN A 196 12.91 8.25 -19.81
CA ASN A 196 11.62 8.86 -19.51
C ASN A 196 10.94 8.11 -18.37
N SER A 197 10.31 8.86 -17.48
CA SER A 197 9.57 8.29 -16.36
C SER A 197 8.20 8.97 -16.19
N HIS A 198 7.30 8.31 -15.50
CA HIS A 198 6.04 8.91 -15.08
C HIS A 198 6.27 10.24 -14.33
N THR A 199 7.33 10.34 -13.55
CA THR A 199 7.68 11.53 -12.78
C THR A 199 7.90 12.76 -13.64
N ASN A 200 8.43 12.61 -14.85
CA ASN A 200 8.68 13.71 -15.79
C ASN A 200 7.38 14.42 -16.24
N ILE A 201 6.24 13.72 -16.16
CA ILE A 201 4.94 14.26 -16.56
C ILE A 201 4.08 14.58 -15.33
N CYS A 202 3.93 13.64 -14.41
CA CYS A 202 3.00 13.74 -13.29
C CYS A 202 3.48 14.72 -12.20
N SER A 203 4.72 14.60 -11.76
CA SER A 203 5.23 15.36 -10.62
C SER A 203 6.31 16.38 -10.96
N ALA A 204 6.63 16.56 -12.24
CA ALA A 204 7.66 17.54 -12.66
C ALA A 204 7.33 18.94 -12.17
N GLY A 205 6.08 19.37 -12.34
CA GLY A 205 5.63 20.70 -11.88
C GLY A 205 5.74 20.88 -10.36
N ALA A 206 5.32 19.85 -9.59
CA ALA A 206 5.42 19.88 -8.15
C ALA A 206 6.90 19.90 -7.67
N ARG A 207 7.73 19.02 -8.24
CA ARG A 207 9.17 18.95 -7.92
C ARG A 207 9.89 20.26 -8.23
N PHE A 208 9.60 20.82 -9.38
CA PHE A 208 10.15 22.10 -9.78
C PHE A 208 9.68 23.23 -8.86
N GLY A 209 8.41 23.26 -8.51
CA GLY A 209 7.85 24.22 -7.56
C GLY A 209 8.53 24.16 -6.19
N TYR A 210 8.72 22.97 -5.63
CA TYR A 210 9.45 22.80 -4.37
C TYR A 210 10.91 23.20 -4.49
N ALA A 211 11.58 22.85 -5.59
CA ALA A 211 12.98 23.22 -5.79
C ALA A 211 13.19 24.75 -5.84
N ILE A 212 12.24 25.49 -6.45
CA ILE A 212 12.29 26.97 -6.48
C ILE A 212 12.00 27.56 -5.09
N TRP A 213 11.04 26.98 -4.37
CA TRP A 213 10.59 27.52 -3.09
C TRP A 213 11.50 27.13 -1.94
N ASP A 214 11.83 25.86 -1.81
CA ASP A 214 12.54 25.27 -0.66
C ASP A 214 13.99 24.88 -0.99
N GLY A 215 14.40 24.94 -2.25
CA GLY A 215 15.72 24.48 -2.68
C GLY A 215 15.89 22.96 -2.70
N VAL A 216 14.83 22.21 -2.50
CA VAL A 216 14.85 20.74 -2.49
C VAL A 216 13.73 20.18 -3.37
N ASP A 217 13.92 18.95 -3.85
CA ASP A 217 12.96 18.31 -4.78
C ASP A 217 11.59 18.04 -4.13
N ARG A 218 11.58 17.57 -2.90
CA ARG A 218 10.36 17.28 -2.15
C ARG A 218 10.56 17.52 -0.66
N THR A 219 9.58 18.16 -0.06
CA THR A 219 9.51 18.32 1.39
C THR A 219 8.49 17.35 1.97
N SER A 220 8.75 16.90 3.20
CA SER A 220 7.77 16.17 4.00
C SER A 220 7.31 17.09 5.12
N PRO A 221 6.11 17.67 5.03
CA PRO A 221 5.61 18.57 6.05
C PRO A 221 5.45 17.87 7.41
N ASP A 222 5.72 18.58 8.49
CA ASP A 222 5.49 18.10 9.84
C ASP A 222 4.03 18.36 10.28
N PHE A 223 3.11 17.65 9.68
CA PHE A 223 1.69 17.81 9.96
C PHE A 223 1.31 17.51 11.42
N ALA A 224 2.05 16.64 12.08
CA ALA A 224 1.72 16.23 13.45
C ALA A 224 1.93 17.36 14.47
N ASN A 225 2.87 18.26 14.21
CA ASN A 225 3.23 19.37 15.07
C ASN A 225 2.81 20.74 14.50
N ALA A 226 2.07 20.76 13.42
CA ALA A 226 1.57 22.00 12.82
C ALA A 226 0.42 22.59 13.63
N ASP A 227 0.41 23.92 13.83
CA ASP A 227 -0.69 24.65 14.46
C ASP A 227 -1.85 24.91 13.48
N PHE A 228 -1.53 24.95 12.18
CA PHE A 228 -2.50 25.23 11.11
C PHE A 228 -2.19 24.40 9.86
N ILE A 229 -3.19 23.76 9.30
CA ILE A 229 -3.13 23.01 8.05
C ILE A 229 -4.24 23.45 7.12
N LEU A 230 -3.90 23.82 5.91
CA LEU A 230 -4.84 24.09 4.82
C LEU A 230 -4.67 23.05 3.72
N LEU A 231 -5.72 22.28 3.45
CA LEU A 231 -5.77 21.31 2.36
C LEU A 231 -6.47 21.94 1.15
N ILE A 232 -5.76 22.03 0.04
CA ILE A 232 -6.30 22.53 -1.22
C ILE A 232 -6.34 21.39 -2.22
N SER A 233 -7.52 20.92 -2.61
CA SER A 233 -7.73 19.79 -3.56
C SER A 233 -6.95 18.55 -3.21
N ALA A 234 -6.81 18.22 -1.92
CA ALA A 234 -6.02 17.09 -1.44
C ALA A 234 -6.94 15.92 -1.03
N HIS A 235 -6.80 14.77 -1.72
CA HIS A 235 -7.53 13.54 -1.46
C HIS A 235 -6.75 12.58 -0.55
N LEU A 236 -6.50 12.99 0.67
CA LEU A 236 -5.68 12.23 1.61
C LEU A 236 -6.39 11.00 2.16
N GLU A 237 -7.72 11.04 2.25
CA GLU A 237 -8.59 9.97 2.72
C GLU A 237 -8.54 8.71 1.85
N SER A 238 -8.24 8.85 0.55
CA SER A 238 -8.12 7.73 -0.38
C SER A 238 -6.78 6.97 -0.26
N GLY A 239 -5.88 7.40 0.63
CA GLY A 239 -4.51 6.87 0.70
C GLY A 239 -3.71 7.15 -0.56
N HIS A 240 -4.04 8.23 -1.28
CA HIS A 240 -3.37 8.64 -2.49
C HIS A 240 -1.97 9.17 -2.18
N TYR A 241 -0.97 8.52 -2.73
CA TYR A 241 0.47 8.78 -2.65
C TYR A 241 1.11 8.68 -1.26
N PHE A 242 0.55 9.27 -0.23
CA PHE A 242 1.24 9.40 1.06
C PHE A 242 0.28 9.07 2.19
N ASN A 243 -0.12 7.80 2.26
CA ASN A 243 -0.97 7.31 3.36
C ASN A 243 -0.49 7.77 4.76
N PRO A 244 0.82 7.81 5.08
CA PRO A 244 1.28 8.36 6.34
C PRO A 244 0.92 9.83 6.58
N HIS A 245 0.72 10.64 5.53
CA HIS A 245 0.31 12.04 5.70
C HIS A 245 -1.07 12.18 6.34
N ALA A 246 -2.04 11.37 5.92
CA ALA A 246 -3.36 11.37 6.54
C ALA A 246 -3.28 11.12 8.05
N GLN A 247 -2.46 10.18 8.46
CA GLN A 247 -2.24 9.88 9.88
C GLN A 247 -1.65 11.06 10.64
N ARG A 248 -0.63 11.72 10.04
CA ARG A 248 0.03 12.88 10.66
C ARG A 248 -0.90 14.07 10.78
N ILE A 249 -1.77 14.30 9.81
CA ILE A 249 -2.80 15.33 9.86
C ILE A 249 -3.80 15.04 10.98
N ILE A 250 -4.23 13.78 11.12
CA ILE A 250 -5.13 13.37 12.22
C ILE A 250 -4.43 13.56 13.57
N GLU A 251 -3.13 13.21 13.70
CA GLU A 251 -2.35 13.46 14.90
C GLU A 251 -2.32 14.96 15.22
N GLY A 252 -1.99 15.82 14.25
CA GLY A 252 -1.98 17.27 14.42
C GLY A 252 -3.34 17.80 14.85
N LYS A 253 -4.42 17.35 14.21
CA LYS A 253 -5.78 17.75 14.60
C LYS A 253 -6.13 17.35 16.03
N ASN A 254 -5.75 16.14 16.46
CA ASN A 254 -5.96 15.69 17.83
C ASN A 254 -5.13 16.51 18.84
N ASN A 255 -4.00 17.07 18.41
CA ASN A 255 -3.15 17.94 19.20
C ASN A 255 -3.61 19.42 19.19
N GLY A 256 -4.74 19.74 18.54
CA GLY A 256 -5.31 21.08 18.53
C GLY A 256 -5.05 21.89 17.26
N CYS A 257 -4.44 21.30 16.23
CA CYS A 257 -4.23 21.96 14.93
C CYS A 257 -5.56 22.41 14.30
N LEU A 258 -5.56 23.62 13.75
CA LEU A 258 -6.65 24.13 12.94
C LEU A 258 -6.54 23.54 11.52
N LEU A 259 -7.51 22.75 11.13
CA LEU A 259 -7.58 22.09 9.83
C LEU A 259 -8.70 22.65 8.98
N TYR A 260 -8.37 23.18 7.82
CA TYR A 260 -9.31 23.66 6.81
C TYR A 260 -9.12 22.91 5.49
N THR A 261 -10.21 22.73 4.78
CA THR A 261 -10.22 22.20 3.42
C THR A 261 -10.83 23.22 2.48
N SER A 262 -10.29 23.33 1.27
CA SER A 262 -11.00 24.07 0.22
C SER A 262 -11.92 23.09 -0.50
N ASP A 263 -13.18 23.50 -0.65
CA ASP A 263 -14.15 22.84 -1.53
C ASP A 263 -13.85 23.33 -2.95
N ALA A 264 -12.89 22.71 -3.60
CA ALA A 264 -12.53 23.07 -4.97
C ALA A 264 -13.33 22.27 -5.99
#